data_778636039f7d873bb27ab05e35b365f8
#
_entry.id   778636039f7d873bb27ab05e35b365f8
#
_cell.length_a   1.000
_cell.length_b   1.000
_cell.length_c   1.000
_cell.angle_alpha   90.00
_cell.angle_beta   90.00
_cell.angle_gamma   90.00
#
_symmetry.space_group_name_H-M   'P 1'
#
loop_
_entity.id
_entity.type
_entity.pdbx_description
1 polymer ?
#
loop_
_entity_poly.entity_id
_entity_poly.type
_entity_poly.pdbx_seq_one_letter_code
_entity_poly.pdbx_strand_id
1 'polypeptide(L)'
;MPAAPLPADPILVALDVGSSSVRALAFDRKGGSLDIGVQRPYEPTTTPDGGVEIDADRLVELTAETLDGLLAALGARVDRLAGVATSTFWHTVLGLGSDDSPSTPLYSWADTRSAGAVDELRARVDEKAYHGRVGCRLHTSYLPARLWWLRERDPAAFRRTRRWVSFGEYLGLRLFGELGTSVSMASGTGLFDQWAQRWDPGILEVLGLGVEHLGPVVDLGQPFHGLRSEFRSRWPALATAPWLPALGDGACSNVGAGCTTAERAALMVGTSGAMRICFEAESVAVPDGLWCYRVDGRRLLLGGSLSNGGGLYAWLTETLALPSRERLEEMLQAMEPDAHGLTMLPFLAGERSLGWAAAARAAIVGLSLATQPVDIVRAALETVAYRFSMIHERLREACPGLREIVGTGGALLASPAWSGIMADALGTGITPSAEAEGSARGAVLLASEALGLIPSLEAAPAGVRPAIPADPARHARYRAALARHRSLYDLLVPHMTAERRPGP
;
A
#
# COMPACT_ATOMS: atom_id res chain seq x y z
N MET A 1 27.90 24.17 0.43
CA MET A 1 27.42 25.53 0.69
C MET A 1 26.49 25.48 1.88
N PRO A 2 26.45 26.45 2.82
CA PRO A 2 25.42 26.47 3.83
C PRO A 2 24.05 26.53 3.16
N ALA A 3 23.08 25.74 3.67
CA ALA A 3 21.72 25.74 3.17
C ALA A 3 21.12 27.15 3.25
N ALA A 4 20.43 27.59 2.22
CA ALA A 4 19.73 28.87 2.25
C ALA A 4 18.73 28.89 3.42
N PRO A 5 18.52 30.04 4.07
CA PRO A 5 17.54 30.14 5.14
C PRO A 5 16.15 29.77 4.64
N LEU A 6 15.46 28.93 5.41
CA LEU A 6 14.10 28.50 5.08
C LEU A 6 13.14 29.70 5.08
N PRO A 7 12.15 29.76 4.18
CA PRO A 7 11.12 30.80 4.19
C PRO A 7 10.32 30.80 5.51
N ALA A 8 9.75 31.95 5.88
CA ALA A 8 9.01 32.13 7.14
C ALA A 8 7.82 31.14 7.27
N ASP A 9 7.08 30.93 6.19
CA ASP A 9 5.98 29.95 6.10
C ASP A 9 6.27 28.97 4.96
N PRO A 10 7.08 27.94 5.19
CA PRO A 10 7.52 27.04 4.13
C PRO A 10 6.36 26.23 3.57
N ILE A 11 6.38 26.06 2.25
CA ILE A 11 5.46 25.19 1.50
C ILE A 11 6.23 23.96 1.05
N LEU A 12 5.66 22.79 1.26
CA LEU A 12 6.14 21.54 0.71
C LEU A 12 5.21 21.08 -0.41
N VAL A 13 5.81 20.56 -1.47
CA VAL A 13 5.09 19.89 -2.54
C VAL A 13 5.06 18.40 -2.23
N ALA A 14 3.87 17.80 -2.26
CA ALA A 14 3.71 16.36 -2.32
C ALA A 14 3.48 15.92 -3.76
N LEU A 15 4.34 15.03 -4.27
CA LEU A 15 4.09 14.25 -5.48
C LEU A 15 3.59 12.88 -5.04
N ASP A 16 2.32 12.57 -5.31
CA ASP A 16 1.72 11.28 -5.00
C ASP A 16 1.38 10.55 -6.30
N VAL A 17 2.24 9.60 -6.64
CA VAL A 17 2.09 8.79 -7.85
C VAL A 17 1.45 7.47 -7.47
N GLY A 18 0.15 7.39 -7.63
CA GLY A 18 -0.64 6.18 -7.38
C GLY A 18 -0.79 5.32 -8.63
N SER A 19 -1.47 4.18 -8.51
CA SER A 19 -1.66 3.19 -9.61
C SER A 19 -2.63 3.64 -10.71
N SER A 20 -3.34 4.76 -10.56
CA SER A 20 -4.35 5.26 -11.52
C SER A 20 -4.32 6.78 -11.72
N SER A 21 -3.50 7.50 -10.97
CA SER A 21 -3.37 8.95 -11.12
C SER A 21 -2.07 9.45 -10.50
N VAL A 22 -1.60 10.58 -11.02
CA VAL A 22 -0.55 11.39 -10.42
C VAL A 22 -1.19 12.62 -9.80
N ARG A 23 -0.80 12.94 -8.57
CA ARG A 23 -1.22 14.15 -7.84
C ARG A 23 -0.01 14.98 -7.44
N ALA A 24 -0.11 16.29 -7.59
CA ALA A 24 0.81 17.26 -7.04
C ALA A 24 0.02 18.21 -6.16
N LEU A 25 0.35 18.29 -4.87
CA LEU A 25 -0.42 19.00 -3.86
C LEU A 25 0.51 19.86 -3.01
N ALA A 26 0.01 21.01 -2.56
CA ALA A 26 0.76 21.93 -1.70
C ALA A 26 0.29 21.84 -0.24
N PHE A 27 1.25 21.76 0.67
CA PHE A 27 1.01 21.68 2.11
C PHE A 27 1.87 22.67 2.87
N ASP A 28 1.42 23.03 4.06
CA ASP A 28 2.27 23.64 5.07
C ASP A 28 3.22 22.59 5.71
N ARG A 29 4.16 23.05 6.53
CA ARG A 29 5.14 22.18 7.22
C ARG A 29 4.51 21.16 8.19
N LYS A 30 3.27 21.37 8.63
CA LYS A 30 2.53 20.46 9.53
C LYS A 30 1.58 19.53 8.79
N GLY A 31 1.65 19.50 7.46
CA GLY A 31 0.79 18.68 6.63
C GLY A 31 -0.64 19.22 6.50
N GLY A 32 -0.87 20.51 6.81
CA GLY A 32 -2.11 21.20 6.50
C GLY A 32 -2.20 21.47 4.99
N SER A 33 -3.28 21.02 4.34
CA SER A 33 -3.50 21.30 2.90
C SER A 33 -3.67 22.79 2.68
N LEU A 34 -3.07 23.29 1.61
CA LEU A 34 -3.30 24.67 1.14
C LEU A 34 -4.45 24.75 0.14
N ASP A 35 -5.17 23.64 -0.10
CA ASP A 35 -6.24 23.50 -1.09
C ASP A 35 -5.81 23.88 -2.52
N ILE A 36 -4.52 23.64 -2.80
CA ILE A 36 -3.92 23.83 -4.11
C ILE A 36 -3.36 22.50 -4.54
N GLY A 37 -3.88 21.99 -5.62
CA GLY A 37 -3.48 20.68 -6.15
C GLY A 37 -3.89 20.48 -7.58
N VAL A 38 -3.19 19.58 -8.24
CA VAL A 38 -3.48 19.08 -9.59
C VAL A 38 -3.45 17.58 -9.56
N GLN A 39 -4.45 16.97 -10.18
CA GLN A 39 -4.51 15.53 -10.40
C GLN A 39 -4.66 15.21 -11.89
N ARG A 40 -3.92 14.23 -12.36
CA ARG A 40 -4.02 13.70 -13.72
C ARG A 40 -4.22 12.19 -13.66
N PRO A 41 -5.34 11.66 -14.15
CA PRO A 41 -5.58 10.22 -14.23
C PRO A 41 -4.75 9.60 -15.36
N TYR A 42 -4.46 8.30 -15.22
CA TYR A 42 -3.94 7.46 -16.27
C TYR A 42 -4.43 6.02 -16.08
N GLU A 43 -4.36 5.22 -17.12
CA GLU A 43 -4.79 3.82 -17.10
C GLU A 43 -3.60 2.92 -17.45
N PRO A 44 -3.27 1.93 -16.59
CA PRO A 44 -2.32 0.89 -16.94
C PRO A 44 -2.84 0.03 -18.11
N THR A 45 -1.94 -0.46 -18.91
CA THR A 45 -2.27 -1.47 -19.93
C THR A 45 -2.47 -2.83 -19.25
N THR A 46 -3.62 -3.46 -19.49
CA THR A 46 -3.91 -4.80 -18.98
C THR A 46 -3.89 -5.81 -20.11
N THR A 47 -3.42 -7.03 -19.83
CA THR A 47 -3.38 -8.13 -20.80
C THR A 47 -4.26 -9.30 -20.34
N PRO A 48 -4.81 -10.12 -21.27
CA PRO A 48 -5.73 -11.21 -20.92
C PRO A 48 -5.12 -12.28 -19.99
N ASP A 49 -3.80 -12.41 -19.96
CA ASP A 49 -3.05 -13.34 -19.11
C ASP A 49 -2.78 -12.79 -17.69
N GLY A 50 -3.33 -11.61 -17.37
CA GLY A 50 -3.22 -10.97 -16.05
C GLY A 50 -2.05 -10.00 -15.91
N GLY A 51 -1.47 -9.55 -17.03
CA GLY A 51 -0.44 -8.52 -17.04
C GLY A 51 -1.03 -7.13 -16.72
N VAL A 52 -0.27 -6.33 -15.99
CA VAL A 52 -0.58 -4.91 -15.69
C VAL A 52 0.70 -4.09 -15.82
N GLU A 53 0.77 -3.36 -16.91
CA GLU A 53 1.98 -2.67 -17.38
C GLU A 53 1.76 -1.16 -17.53
N ILE A 54 2.82 -0.40 -17.31
CA ILE A 54 2.79 1.06 -17.42
C ILE A 54 3.99 1.50 -18.25
N ASP A 55 3.80 2.48 -19.13
CA ASP A 55 4.89 3.18 -19.78
C ASP A 55 5.56 4.12 -18.79
N ALA A 56 6.79 3.80 -18.40
CA ALA A 56 7.53 4.54 -17.35
C ALA A 56 7.91 5.94 -17.84
N ASP A 57 8.26 6.14 -19.09
CA ASP A 57 8.60 7.45 -19.66
C ASP A 57 7.37 8.34 -19.71
N ARG A 58 6.23 7.80 -20.16
CA ARG A 58 4.97 8.56 -20.15
C ARG A 58 4.54 8.93 -18.74
N LEU A 59 4.76 8.07 -17.74
CA LEU A 59 4.44 8.36 -16.35
C LEU A 59 5.35 9.48 -15.77
N VAL A 60 6.64 9.53 -16.16
CA VAL A 60 7.54 10.64 -15.82
C VAL A 60 7.04 11.96 -16.43
N GLU A 61 6.66 11.94 -17.73
CA GLU A 61 6.10 13.14 -18.39
C GLU A 61 4.81 13.61 -17.70
N LEU A 62 3.89 12.68 -17.38
CA LEU A 62 2.65 12.98 -16.68
C LEU A 62 2.92 13.57 -15.30
N THR A 63 3.95 13.08 -14.60
CA THR A 63 4.39 13.62 -13.30
C THR A 63 4.90 15.06 -13.48
N ALA A 64 5.69 15.28 -14.51
CA ALA A 64 6.19 16.62 -14.82
C ALA A 64 5.07 17.62 -15.20
N GLU A 65 4.12 17.19 -16.06
CA GLU A 65 2.94 18.00 -16.42
C GLU A 65 2.05 18.33 -15.19
N THR A 66 1.96 17.38 -14.24
CA THR A 66 1.18 17.57 -13.01
C THR A 66 1.85 18.61 -12.11
N LEU A 67 3.18 18.56 -12.01
CA LEU A 67 3.96 19.52 -11.26
C LEU A 67 3.92 20.91 -11.88
N ASP A 68 3.99 21.04 -13.22
CA ASP A 68 3.80 22.33 -13.92
C ASP A 68 2.47 22.98 -13.53
N GLY A 69 1.40 22.18 -13.54
CA GLY A 69 0.08 22.66 -13.15
C GLY A 69 0.04 23.18 -11.72
N LEU A 70 0.69 22.48 -10.79
CA LEU A 70 0.77 22.90 -9.39
C LEU A 70 1.58 24.20 -9.24
N LEU A 71 2.75 24.30 -9.88
CA LEU A 71 3.59 25.51 -9.81
C LEU A 71 2.87 26.72 -10.39
N ALA A 72 2.15 26.55 -11.50
CA ALA A 72 1.31 27.60 -12.08
C ALA A 72 0.19 28.03 -11.10
N ALA A 73 -0.47 27.09 -10.43
CA ALA A 73 -1.52 27.37 -9.45
C ALA A 73 -0.98 28.06 -8.18
N LEU A 74 0.25 27.79 -7.79
CA LEU A 74 0.92 28.45 -6.66
C LEU A 74 1.22 29.93 -6.95
N GLY A 75 1.49 30.29 -8.21
CA GLY A 75 1.82 31.66 -8.59
C GLY A 75 3.01 32.21 -7.79
N ALA A 76 2.93 33.42 -7.23
CA ALA A 76 3.99 34.02 -6.43
C ALA A 76 4.38 33.22 -5.16
N ARG A 77 3.55 32.26 -4.72
CA ARG A 77 3.87 31.42 -3.55
C ARG A 77 5.00 30.42 -3.81
N VAL A 78 5.46 30.25 -5.04
CA VAL A 78 6.62 29.41 -5.39
C VAL A 78 7.90 29.84 -4.66
N ASP A 79 8.04 31.10 -4.27
CA ASP A 79 9.17 31.61 -3.50
C ASP A 79 9.21 31.06 -2.06
N ARG A 80 8.15 30.38 -1.61
CA ARG A 80 8.03 29.76 -0.30
C ARG A 80 8.30 28.25 -0.34
N LEU A 81 8.64 27.69 -1.49
CA LEU A 81 8.91 26.26 -1.63
C LEU A 81 10.16 25.86 -0.84
N ALA A 82 10.01 24.88 0.05
CA ALA A 82 11.07 24.42 0.94
C ALA A 82 11.53 22.99 0.63
N GLY A 83 10.77 22.22 -0.14
CA GLY A 83 11.13 20.85 -0.51
C GLY A 83 10.01 20.12 -1.27
N VAL A 84 10.38 18.99 -1.84
CA VAL A 84 9.46 18.07 -2.52
C VAL A 84 9.50 16.71 -1.85
N ALA A 85 8.36 16.21 -1.44
CA ALA A 85 8.14 14.88 -0.89
C ALA A 85 7.46 14.01 -1.95
N THR A 86 7.97 12.81 -2.17
CA THR A 86 7.43 11.90 -3.18
C THR A 86 6.88 10.65 -2.53
N SER A 87 5.60 10.35 -2.78
CA SER A 87 4.95 9.07 -2.49
C SER A 87 4.75 8.31 -3.78
N THR A 88 5.12 7.02 -3.81
CA THR A 88 4.88 6.17 -4.98
C THR A 88 4.31 4.82 -4.57
N PHE A 89 3.52 4.22 -5.47
CA PHE A 89 2.99 2.88 -5.24
C PHE A 89 4.11 1.84 -5.12
N TRP A 90 4.03 1.01 -4.08
CA TRP A 90 4.97 -0.07 -3.82
C TRP A 90 4.89 -1.20 -4.85
N HIS A 91 5.87 -2.09 -4.81
CA HIS A 91 5.90 -3.38 -5.50
C HIS A 91 5.89 -3.28 -7.03
N THR A 92 6.43 -2.19 -7.56
CA THR A 92 6.67 -2.04 -8.99
C THR A 92 8.10 -2.40 -9.36
N VAL A 93 8.30 -2.85 -10.58
CA VAL A 93 9.64 -3.12 -11.12
C VAL A 93 9.74 -2.75 -12.58
N LEU A 94 10.83 -2.08 -12.93
CA LEU A 94 11.24 -1.65 -14.25
C LEU A 94 12.67 -2.14 -14.50
N GLY A 95 12.92 -2.77 -15.63
CA GLY A 95 14.26 -3.07 -16.10
C GLY A 95 14.87 -1.87 -16.83
N LEU A 96 16.13 -1.55 -16.51
CA LEU A 96 16.92 -0.54 -17.23
C LEU A 96 18.06 -1.20 -18.00
N GLY A 97 18.29 -0.76 -19.23
CA GLY A 97 19.43 -1.13 -20.06
C GLY A 97 20.73 -0.47 -19.61
N SER A 98 21.80 -0.69 -20.38
CA SER A 98 23.13 -0.12 -20.10
C SER A 98 23.20 1.39 -20.31
N ASP A 99 22.26 1.96 -21.03
CA ASP A 99 22.08 3.39 -21.31
C ASP A 99 21.07 4.06 -20.36
N ASP A 100 20.66 3.34 -19.29
CA ASP A 100 19.65 3.76 -18.32
C ASP A 100 18.24 3.98 -18.93
N SER A 101 17.98 3.52 -20.17
CA SER A 101 16.65 3.49 -20.78
C SER A 101 15.84 2.27 -20.32
N PRO A 102 14.49 2.34 -20.32
CA PRO A 102 13.64 1.19 -20.05
C PRO A 102 13.92 0.02 -20.98
N SER A 103 14.27 -1.14 -20.43
CA SER A 103 14.44 -2.41 -21.17
C SER A 103 13.21 -3.31 -21.09
N THR A 104 12.28 -2.97 -20.18
CA THR A 104 10.97 -3.61 -19.97
C THR A 104 9.90 -2.56 -19.73
N PRO A 105 8.60 -2.89 -19.81
CA PRO A 105 7.57 -2.07 -19.19
C PRO A 105 7.78 -1.94 -17.68
N LEU A 106 7.16 -0.94 -17.05
CA LEU A 106 7.01 -0.89 -15.60
C LEU A 106 5.88 -1.86 -15.19
N TYR A 107 6.25 -2.96 -14.54
CA TYR A 107 5.28 -3.95 -14.04
C TYR A 107 4.67 -3.46 -12.73
N SER A 108 3.34 -3.47 -12.67
CA SER A 108 2.57 -3.06 -11.49
C SER A 108 2.49 -4.18 -10.44
N TRP A 109 2.19 -3.80 -9.21
CA TRP A 109 1.89 -4.73 -8.10
C TRP A 109 0.68 -5.66 -8.40
N ALA A 110 -0.21 -5.23 -9.28
CA ALA A 110 -1.41 -5.98 -9.67
C ALA A 110 -1.15 -7.04 -10.75
N ASP A 111 0.06 -7.07 -11.33
CA ASP A 111 0.45 -8.07 -12.33
C ASP A 111 0.52 -9.47 -11.70
N THR A 112 -0.29 -10.41 -12.22
CA THR A 112 -0.43 -11.77 -11.67
C THR A 112 0.28 -12.85 -12.48
N ARG A 113 0.94 -12.52 -13.60
CA ARG A 113 1.60 -13.48 -14.49
C ARG A 113 2.66 -14.34 -13.81
N SER A 114 3.25 -13.83 -12.74
CA SER A 114 4.26 -14.55 -11.95
C SER A 114 3.67 -15.58 -10.96
N ALA A 115 2.38 -15.93 -11.05
CA ALA A 115 1.76 -16.84 -10.09
C ALA A 115 2.45 -18.22 -10.03
N GLY A 116 2.82 -18.79 -11.18
CA GLY A 116 3.53 -20.07 -11.22
C GLY A 116 4.95 -20.02 -10.61
N ALA A 117 5.61 -18.87 -10.67
CA ALA A 117 6.94 -18.68 -10.12
C ALA A 117 6.97 -18.73 -8.58
N VAL A 118 5.84 -18.48 -7.91
CA VAL A 118 5.75 -18.52 -6.44
C VAL A 118 6.03 -19.93 -5.92
N ASP A 119 5.42 -20.97 -6.52
CA ASP A 119 5.60 -22.36 -6.08
C ASP A 119 7.01 -22.86 -6.40
N GLU A 120 7.58 -22.45 -7.54
CA GLU A 120 8.96 -22.74 -7.90
C GLU A 120 9.96 -22.14 -6.90
N LEU A 121 9.74 -20.92 -6.46
CA LEU A 121 10.55 -20.27 -5.43
C LEU A 121 10.39 -20.93 -4.06
N ARG A 122 9.17 -21.31 -3.66
CA ARG A 122 8.94 -22.05 -2.42
C ARG A 122 9.67 -23.38 -2.35
N ALA A 123 9.90 -24.03 -3.49
CA ALA A 123 10.71 -25.24 -3.56
C ALA A 123 12.22 -25.00 -3.36
N ARG A 124 12.71 -23.76 -3.45
CA ARG A 124 14.12 -23.36 -3.39
C ARG A 124 14.49 -22.52 -2.17
N VAL A 125 13.50 -21.93 -1.52
CA VAL A 125 13.68 -20.97 -0.42
C VAL A 125 12.99 -21.49 0.82
N ASP A 126 13.67 -21.52 1.95
CA ASP A 126 13.01 -21.64 3.25
C ASP A 126 12.18 -20.37 3.50
N GLU A 127 10.87 -20.45 3.18
CA GLU A 127 9.98 -19.28 3.24
C GLU A 127 9.87 -18.72 4.67
N LYS A 128 10.01 -19.56 5.71
CA LYS A 128 9.97 -19.08 7.10
C LYS A 128 11.21 -18.26 7.44
N ALA A 129 12.38 -18.76 7.10
CA ALA A 129 13.63 -18.03 7.31
C ALA A 129 13.70 -16.75 6.45
N TYR A 130 13.24 -16.82 5.19
CA TYR A 130 13.10 -15.68 4.29
C TYR A 130 12.15 -14.62 4.87
N HIS A 131 10.93 -14.99 5.27
CA HIS A 131 9.97 -14.08 5.88
C HIS A 131 10.52 -13.42 7.14
N GLY A 132 11.26 -14.18 7.97
CA GLY A 132 11.89 -13.65 9.19
C GLY A 132 12.94 -12.56 8.93
N ARG A 133 13.65 -12.58 7.78
CA ARG A 133 14.61 -11.54 7.39
C ARG A 133 13.99 -10.40 6.59
N VAL A 134 13.18 -10.76 5.61
CA VAL A 134 12.69 -9.83 4.58
C VAL A 134 11.33 -9.21 4.95
N GLY A 135 10.61 -9.79 5.92
CA GLY A 135 9.30 -9.31 6.32
C GLY A 135 8.20 -9.54 5.29
N CYS A 136 8.49 -10.19 4.15
CA CYS A 136 7.55 -10.48 3.06
C CYS A 136 7.37 -11.99 2.87
N ARG A 137 6.18 -12.39 2.42
CA ARG A 137 5.95 -13.76 1.93
C ARG A 137 6.32 -13.91 0.46
N LEU A 138 6.53 -15.12 -0.01
CA LEU A 138 6.61 -15.38 -1.46
C LEU A 138 5.21 -15.26 -2.07
N HIS A 139 5.01 -14.21 -2.85
CA HIS A 139 3.72 -13.88 -3.46
C HIS A 139 3.91 -13.05 -4.74
N THR A 140 2.93 -13.09 -5.66
CA THR A 140 2.95 -12.32 -6.92
C THR A 140 3.09 -10.81 -6.74
N SER A 141 2.65 -10.28 -5.61
CA SER A 141 2.80 -8.86 -5.30
C SER A 141 4.25 -8.41 -5.15
N TYR A 142 5.17 -9.33 -4.83
CA TYR A 142 6.58 -8.99 -4.55
C TYR A 142 7.49 -9.30 -5.72
N LEU A 143 8.63 -8.64 -5.76
CA LEU A 143 9.59 -8.71 -6.84
C LEU A 143 10.22 -10.10 -7.06
N PRO A 144 10.51 -10.93 -6.03
CA PRO A 144 11.12 -12.23 -6.26
C PRO A 144 10.36 -13.10 -7.26
N ALA A 145 9.03 -13.22 -7.11
CA ALA A 145 8.22 -14.02 -8.04
C ALA A 145 8.24 -13.44 -9.46
N ARG A 146 8.19 -12.11 -9.59
CA ARG A 146 8.17 -11.42 -10.87
C ARG A 146 9.52 -11.50 -11.58
N LEU A 147 10.63 -11.31 -10.87
CA LEU A 147 11.97 -11.42 -11.41
C LEU A 147 12.30 -12.85 -11.82
N TRP A 148 11.87 -13.85 -11.02
CA TRP A 148 11.98 -15.26 -11.40
C TRP A 148 11.19 -15.55 -12.67
N TRP A 149 9.94 -15.13 -12.76
CA TRP A 149 9.09 -15.27 -13.93
C TRP A 149 9.73 -14.63 -15.19
N LEU A 150 10.24 -13.40 -15.06
CA LEU A 150 10.93 -12.71 -16.17
C LEU A 150 12.15 -13.48 -16.64
N ARG A 151 12.98 -14.00 -15.73
CA ARG A 151 14.15 -14.79 -16.06
C ARG A 151 13.81 -16.04 -16.88
N GLU A 152 12.73 -16.71 -16.53
CA GLU A 152 12.31 -17.97 -17.18
C GLU A 152 11.51 -17.73 -18.47
N ARG A 153 10.71 -16.66 -18.55
CA ARG A 153 9.79 -16.40 -19.67
C ARG A 153 10.37 -15.47 -20.72
N ASP A 154 11.20 -14.51 -20.33
CA ASP A 154 11.93 -13.62 -21.23
C ASP A 154 13.40 -13.50 -20.82
N PRO A 155 14.18 -14.58 -21.00
CA PRO A 155 15.61 -14.57 -20.67
C PRO A 155 16.41 -13.51 -21.44
N ALA A 156 15.92 -13.09 -22.61
CA ALA A 156 16.59 -12.08 -23.43
C ALA A 156 16.41 -10.69 -22.77
N ALA A 157 15.18 -10.33 -22.37
CA ALA A 157 14.94 -9.10 -21.63
C ALA A 157 15.67 -9.11 -20.29
N PHE A 158 15.63 -10.22 -19.55
CA PHE A 158 16.31 -10.34 -18.26
C PHE A 158 17.83 -10.11 -18.40
N ARG A 159 18.49 -10.71 -19.40
CA ARG A 159 19.94 -10.55 -19.61
C ARG A 159 20.36 -9.17 -20.11
N ARG A 160 19.52 -8.46 -20.89
CA ARG A 160 19.83 -7.09 -21.34
C ARG A 160 19.58 -6.04 -20.26
N THR A 161 18.83 -6.41 -19.20
CA THR A 161 18.56 -5.52 -18.08
C THR A 161 19.79 -5.43 -17.18
N ARG A 162 20.32 -4.24 -17.03
CA ARG A 162 21.45 -3.95 -16.14
C ARG A 162 21.01 -3.70 -14.72
N ARG A 163 19.84 -3.06 -14.53
CA ARG A 163 19.30 -2.72 -13.21
C ARG A 163 17.79 -2.90 -13.15
N TRP A 164 17.34 -3.33 -11.99
CA TRP A 164 15.91 -3.44 -11.64
C TRP A 164 15.57 -2.36 -10.63
N VAL A 165 14.66 -1.46 -10.98
CA VAL A 165 14.32 -0.27 -10.20
C VAL A 165 12.81 -0.13 -10.03
N SER A 166 12.38 0.60 -9.01
CA SER A 166 10.99 1.06 -8.87
C SER A 166 10.75 2.30 -9.74
N PHE A 167 9.47 2.71 -9.85
CA PHE A 167 9.16 3.98 -10.52
C PHE A 167 9.79 5.18 -9.80
N GLY A 168 9.79 5.19 -8.45
CA GLY A 168 10.39 6.29 -7.69
C GLY A 168 11.88 6.47 -7.95
N GLU A 169 12.62 5.35 -8.10
CA GLU A 169 14.05 5.38 -8.49
C GLU A 169 14.22 5.88 -9.91
N TYR A 170 13.37 5.41 -10.84
CA TYR A 170 13.42 5.86 -12.23
C TYR A 170 13.11 7.36 -12.35
N LEU A 171 12.14 7.86 -11.59
CA LEU A 171 11.85 9.29 -11.51
C LEU A 171 13.08 10.08 -11.03
N GLY A 172 13.75 9.62 -9.97
CA GLY A 172 15.00 10.21 -9.47
C GLY A 172 16.10 10.23 -10.53
N LEU A 173 16.31 9.12 -11.23
CA LEU A 173 17.28 9.01 -12.32
C LEU A 173 16.97 10.00 -13.47
N ARG A 174 15.71 10.15 -13.85
CA ARG A 174 15.29 11.06 -14.92
C ARG A 174 15.46 12.53 -14.51
N LEU A 175 15.09 12.88 -13.28
CA LEU A 175 15.14 14.25 -12.80
C LEU A 175 16.55 14.71 -12.41
N PHE A 176 17.35 13.84 -11.78
CA PHE A 176 18.63 14.21 -11.17
C PHE A 176 19.84 13.53 -11.83
N GLY A 177 19.62 12.42 -12.54
CA GLY A 177 20.71 11.58 -13.04
C GLY A 177 21.30 10.66 -11.98
N GLU A 178 20.63 10.50 -10.84
CA GLU A 178 21.06 9.72 -9.70
C GLU A 178 20.03 8.64 -9.35
N LEU A 179 20.50 7.46 -8.97
CA LEU A 179 19.68 6.40 -8.44
C LEU A 179 19.77 6.37 -6.92
N GLY A 180 18.64 6.19 -6.28
CA GLY A 180 18.56 5.98 -4.85
C GLY A 180 17.27 5.29 -4.48
N THR A 181 17.38 4.07 -3.92
CA THR A 181 16.22 3.34 -3.39
C THR A 181 16.05 3.69 -1.93
N SER A 182 14.98 4.39 -1.56
CA SER A 182 14.74 4.66 -0.14
C SER A 182 14.57 3.35 0.65
N VAL A 183 14.95 3.36 1.93
CA VAL A 183 14.66 2.26 2.86
C VAL A 183 13.18 1.87 2.79
N SER A 184 12.28 2.85 2.68
CA SER A 184 10.84 2.60 2.51
C SER A 184 10.53 1.78 1.26
N MET A 185 11.00 2.20 0.09
CA MET A 185 10.76 1.49 -1.17
C MET A 185 11.44 0.13 -1.19
N ALA A 186 12.70 0.03 -0.74
CA ALA A 186 13.45 -1.23 -0.66
C ALA A 186 12.71 -2.27 0.20
N SER A 187 12.19 -1.85 1.35
CA SER A 187 11.56 -2.73 2.33
C SER A 187 10.32 -3.46 1.81
N GLY A 188 9.59 -2.87 0.88
CA GLY A 188 8.40 -3.48 0.25
C GLY A 188 8.72 -4.39 -0.94
N THR A 189 9.98 -4.53 -1.36
CA THR A 189 10.32 -5.28 -2.58
C THR A 189 10.27 -6.80 -2.42
N GLY A 190 10.51 -7.32 -1.22
CA GLY A 190 10.80 -8.73 -0.99
C GLY A 190 12.27 -9.10 -1.28
N LEU A 191 13.15 -8.13 -1.49
CA LEU A 191 14.59 -8.30 -1.76
C LEU A 191 15.47 -7.71 -0.64
N PHE A 192 14.87 -7.16 0.42
CA PHE A 192 15.55 -6.34 1.40
C PHE A 192 15.50 -6.98 2.80
N ASP A 193 16.66 -7.14 3.41
CA ASP A 193 16.77 -7.55 4.82
C ASP A 193 16.37 -6.36 5.72
N GLN A 194 15.22 -6.48 6.37
CA GLN A 194 14.63 -5.42 7.18
C GLN A 194 15.52 -5.01 8.36
N TRP A 195 16.25 -5.97 8.89
CA TRP A 195 17.04 -5.79 10.12
C TRP A 195 18.44 -5.29 9.82
N ALA A 196 19.10 -5.86 8.81
CA ALA A 196 20.40 -5.40 8.33
C ALA A 196 20.32 -4.13 7.47
N GLN A 197 19.12 -3.70 7.07
CA GLN A 197 18.84 -2.55 6.20
C GLN A 197 19.71 -2.55 4.92
N ARG A 198 19.75 -3.70 4.25
CA ARG A 198 20.48 -3.91 3.00
C ARG A 198 19.76 -4.93 2.12
N TRP A 199 20.12 -5.00 0.87
CA TRP A 199 19.63 -6.04 -0.02
C TRP A 199 19.97 -7.43 0.53
N ASP A 200 19.01 -8.37 0.56
CA ASP A 200 19.17 -9.73 1.08
C ASP A 200 19.93 -10.60 0.07
N PRO A 201 21.18 -10.99 0.39
CA PRO A 201 22.02 -11.74 -0.55
C PRO A 201 21.45 -13.13 -0.84
N GLY A 202 20.70 -13.74 0.09
CA GLY A 202 20.17 -15.07 -0.07
C GLY A 202 19.10 -15.15 -1.15
N ILE A 203 18.15 -14.21 -1.17
CA ILE A 203 17.14 -14.19 -2.25
C ILE A 203 17.75 -13.73 -3.57
N LEU A 204 18.71 -12.81 -3.56
CA LEU A 204 19.39 -12.38 -4.79
C LEU A 204 20.16 -13.52 -5.44
N GLU A 205 20.85 -14.36 -4.68
CA GLU A 205 21.56 -15.55 -5.18
C GLU A 205 20.57 -16.52 -5.87
N VAL A 206 19.41 -16.80 -5.26
CA VAL A 206 18.36 -17.63 -5.85
C VAL A 206 17.89 -17.06 -7.19
N LEU A 207 17.76 -15.74 -7.28
CA LEU A 207 17.34 -15.04 -8.50
C LEU A 207 18.46 -14.93 -9.56
N GLY A 208 19.73 -15.27 -9.22
CA GLY A 208 20.88 -15.08 -10.08
C GLY A 208 21.24 -13.60 -10.27
N LEU A 209 20.99 -12.78 -9.25
CA LEU A 209 21.26 -11.34 -9.23
C LEU A 209 22.30 -11.02 -8.16
N GLY A 210 23.06 -9.95 -8.38
CA GLY A 210 23.91 -9.31 -7.38
C GLY A 210 23.34 -7.94 -6.98
N VAL A 211 23.90 -7.33 -5.95
CA VAL A 211 23.52 -6.00 -5.47
C VAL A 211 23.72 -4.90 -6.52
N GLU A 212 24.63 -5.11 -7.47
CA GLU A 212 24.88 -4.21 -8.60
C GLU A 212 23.73 -4.10 -9.59
N HIS A 213 22.77 -5.04 -9.54
CA HIS A 213 21.55 -5.01 -10.32
C HIS A 213 20.43 -4.20 -9.68
N LEU A 214 20.67 -3.61 -8.51
CA LEU A 214 19.71 -2.80 -7.76
C LEU A 214 20.25 -1.40 -7.50
N GLY A 215 19.38 -0.48 -7.10
CA GLY A 215 19.78 0.86 -6.69
C GLY A 215 20.49 0.87 -5.33
N PRO A 216 21.39 1.83 -5.06
CA PRO A 216 21.94 2.03 -3.72
C PRO A 216 20.82 2.39 -2.74
N VAL A 217 20.88 1.81 -1.54
CA VAL A 217 19.90 2.12 -0.49
C VAL A 217 20.23 3.48 0.12
N VAL A 218 19.24 4.35 0.19
CA VAL A 218 19.32 5.69 0.78
C VAL A 218 18.19 5.89 1.80
N ASP A 219 18.30 6.90 2.65
CA ASP A 219 17.22 7.26 3.59
C ASP A 219 16.86 8.74 3.47
N LEU A 220 15.83 9.17 4.19
CA LEU A 220 15.25 10.52 4.15
C LEU A 220 16.28 11.64 4.45
N GLY A 221 17.32 11.33 5.21
CA GLY A 221 18.45 12.25 5.44
C GLY A 221 19.36 12.53 4.23
N GLN A 222 19.07 11.91 3.07
CA GLN A 222 19.86 11.99 1.84
C GLN A 222 18.99 12.47 0.66
N PRO A 223 18.48 13.73 0.69
CA PRO A 223 17.69 14.27 -0.39
C PRO A 223 18.49 14.43 -1.68
N PHE A 224 17.82 14.29 -2.81
CA PHE A 224 18.37 14.63 -4.12
C PHE A 224 18.46 16.14 -4.27
N HIS A 225 19.51 16.59 -4.96
CA HIS A 225 19.76 17.99 -5.29
C HIS A 225 20.22 18.12 -6.76
N GLY A 226 20.05 19.30 -7.32
CA GLY A 226 20.62 19.61 -8.62
C GLY A 226 19.88 18.95 -9.78
N LEU A 227 18.63 19.36 -10.00
CA LEU A 227 17.85 18.95 -11.17
C LEU A 227 18.69 19.03 -12.47
N ARG A 228 18.53 18.07 -13.36
CA ARG A 228 19.08 18.11 -14.71
C ARG A 228 18.70 19.41 -15.41
N SER A 229 19.53 19.88 -16.35
CA SER A 229 19.39 21.19 -16.99
C SER A 229 17.99 21.46 -17.57
N GLU A 230 17.38 20.45 -18.16
CA GLU A 230 16.03 20.55 -18.73
C GLU A 230 14.97 20.84 -17.66
N PHE A 231 14.98 20.13 -16.52
CA PHE A 231 14.03 20.33 -15.42
C PHE A 231 14.35 21.57 -14.58
N ARG A 232 15.62 21.91 -14.44
CA ARG A 232 16.04 23.15 -13.79
C ARG A 232 15.54 24.37 -14.54
N SER A 233 15.56 24.33 -15.88
CA SER A 233 15.01 25.39 -16.72
C SER A 233 13.49 25.45 -16.68
N ARG A 234 12.84 24.28 -16.58
CA ARG A 234 11.39 24.13 -16.48
C ARG A 234 10.85 24.58 -15.12
N TRP A 235 11.59 24.30 -14.03
CA TRP A 235 11.20 24.59 -12.65
C TRP A 235 12.25 25.38 -11.88
N PRO A 236 12.51 26.64 -12.22
CA PRO A 236 13.52 27.45 -11.55
C PRO A 236 13.31 27.55 -10.03
N ALA A 237 12.05 27.61 -9.56
CA ALA A 237 11.70 27.66 -8.14
C ALA A 237 12.07 26.39 -7.36
N LEU A 238 12.23 25.25 -8.03
CA LEU A 238 12.63 23.98 -7.43
C LEU A 238 14.11 23.63 -7.66
N ALA A 239 14.87 24.49 -8.37
CA ALA A 239 16.25 24.18 -8.77
C ALA A 239 17.20 23.89 -7.61
N THR A 240 16.94 24.49 -6.44
CA THR A 240 17.72 24.32 -5.21
C THR A 240 16.95 23.64 -4.08
N ALA A 241 15.67 23.35 -4.28
CA ALA A 241 14.86 22.68 -3.27
C ALA A 241 15.32 21.23 -3.07
N PRO A 242 15.40 20.72 -1.83
CA PRO A 242 15.65 19.31 -1.57
C PRO A 242 14.47 18.45 -2.03
N TRP A 243 14.76 17.34 -2.69
CA TRP A 243 13.78 16.34 -3.09
C TRP A 243 14.01 15.06 -2.32
N LEU A 244 13.07 14.69 -1.47
CA LEU A 244 13.20 13.49 -0.68
C LEU A 244 13.11 12.25 -1.58
N PRO A 245 13.89 11.19 -1.29
CA PRO A 245 13.73 9.90 -1.97
C PRO A 245 12.29 9.42 -1.89
N ALA A 246 11.79 8.78 -2.95
CA ALA A 246 10.41 8.31 -3.01
C ALA A 246 10.09 7.34 -1.86
N LEU A 247 8.93 7.49 -1.26
CA LEU A 247 8.41 6.68 -0.16
C LEU A 247 7.24 5.82 -0.65
N GLY A 248 7.03 4.69 0.01
CA GLY A 248 5.88 3.84 -0.29
C GLY A 248 4.56 4.48 0.16
N ASP A 249 3.57 4.47 -0.71
CA ASP A 249 2.24 5.05 -0.51
C ASP A 249 1.55 4.57 0.77
N GLY A 250 1.68 3.26 1.09
CA GLY A 250 1.11 2.71 2.31
C GLY A 250 1.79 3.20 3.60
N ALA A 251 3.10 3.49 3.58
CA ALA A 251 3.80 4.10 4.71
C ALA A 251 3.34 5.55 4.88
N CYS A 252 3.34 6.30 3.79
CA CYS A 252 2.86 7.67 3.77
C CYS A 252 1.41 7.77 4.27
N SER A 253 0.50 6.90 3.77
CA SER A 253 -0.90 6.87 4.20
C SER A 253 -1.05 6.61 5.70
N ASN A 254 -0.22 5.73 6.27
CA ASN A 254 -0.24 5.44 7.72
C ASN A 254 0.19 6.65 8.55
N VAL A 255 1.29 7.30 8.15
CA VAL A 255 1.80 8.52 8.79
C VAL A 255 0.81 9.67 8.63
N GLY A 256 0.26 9.85 7.43
CA GLY A 256 -0.73 10.89 7.14
C GLY A 256 -2.02 10.75 7.96
N ALA A 257 -2.41 9.53 8.30
CA ALA A 257 -3.52 9.27 9.22
C ALA A 257 -3.17 9.48 10.71
N GLY A 258 -1.95 9.90 11.03
CA GLY A 258 -1.47 10.09 12.40
C GLY A 258 -1.24 8.78 13.16
N CYS A 259 -1.05 7.66 12.45
CA CYS A 259 -0.77 6.36 13.05
C CYS A 259 0.74 6.11 13.04
N THR A 260 1.45 6.71 14.00
CA THR A 260 2.92 6.75 14.10
C THR A 260 3.46 6.08 15.35
N THR A 261 2.59 5.49 16.18
CA THR A 261 2.95 4.80 17.41
C THR A 261 2.39 3.38 17.48
N ALA A 262 2.94 2.54 18.35
CA ALA A 262 2.49 1.15 18.53
C ALA A 262 1.06 1.01 19.09
N GLU A 263 0.51 2.08 19.65
CA GLU A 263 -0.86 2.08 20.20
C GLU A 263 -1.94 2.37 19.16
N ARG A 264 -1.56 2.80 17.94
CA ARG A 264 -2.51 3.27 16.93
C ARG A 264 -2.30 2.58 15.58
N ALA A 265 -3.35 1.92 15.07
CA ALA A 265 -3.36 1.32 13.73
C ALA A 265 -4.18 2.15 12.75
N ALA A 266 -3.72 2.22 11.51
CA ALA A 266 -4.54 2.66 10.39
C ALA A 266 -5.26 1.46 9.77
N LEU A 267 -6.58 1.54 9.64
CA LEU A 267 -7.43 0.59 8.92
C LEU A 267 -7.94 1.28 7.66
N MET A 268 -7.45 0.87 6.52
CA MET A 268 -7.80 1.43 5.22
C MET A 268 -8.67 0.45 4.44
N VAL A 269 -9.83 0.90 3.97
CA VAL A 269 -10.66 0.16 3.01
C VAL A 269 -10.97 1.05 1.81
N GLY A 270 -10.22 0.80 0.74
CA GLY A 270 -10.48 1.28 -0.61
C GLY A 270 -10.97 0.11 -1.47
N THR A 271 -10.53 -0.02 -2.73
CA THR A 271 -10.77 -1.21 -3.56
C THR A 271 -10.21 -2.47 -2.90
N SER A 272 -9.00 -2.40 -2.39
CA SER A 272 -8.38 -3.39 -1.48
C SER A 272 -8.48 -2.91 -0.03
N GLY A 273 -7.85 -3.64 0.90
CA GLY A 273 -7.79 -3.21 2.29
C GLY A 273 -6.44 -3.46 2.94
N ALA A 274 -6.13 -2.72 4.00
CA ALA A 274 -4.95 -2.96 4.82
C ALA A 274 -5.15 -2.44 6.25
N MET A 275 -4.57 -3.13 7.23
CA MET A 275 -4.44 -2.65 8.60
C MET A 275 -2.96 -2.65 8.96
N ARG A 276 -2.46 -1.52 9.49
CA ARG A 276 -1.03 -1.29 9.69
C ARG A 276 -0.76 -0.51 10.96
N ILE A 277 0.35 -0.83 11.62
CA ILE A 277 0.91 -0.09 12.76
C ILE A 277 2.29 0.40 12.35
N CYS A 278 2.59 1.67 12.61
CA CYS A 278 3.92 2.26 12.44
C CYS A 278 4.49 2.57 13.82
N PHE A 279 5.72 2.17 14.09
CA PHE A 279 6.40 2.42 15.37
C PHE A 279 7.91 2.35 15.22
N GLU A 280 8.63 2.99 16.12
CA GLU A 280 10.10 2.92 16.19
C GLU A 280 10.54 1.62 16.86
N ALA A 281 11.37 0.83 16.16
CA ALA A 281 12.05 -0.34 16.69
C ALA A 281 13.18 -0.77 15.76
N GLU A 282 14.20 -1.41 16.32
CA GLU A 282 15.29 -2.03 15.54
C GLU A 282 14.76 -3.26 14.80
N SER A 283 13.94 -4.08 15.47
CA SER A 283 13.37 -5.31 14.92
C SER A 283 12.04 -5.66 15.61
N VAL A 284 11.28 -6.54 14.99
CA VAL A 284 10.06 -7.15 15.54
C VAL A 284 9.94 -8.59 15.05
N ALA A 285 9.44 -9.49 15.90
CA ALA A 285 9.02 -10.80 15.44
C ALA A 285 7.75 -10.63 14.59
N VAL A 286 7.87 -10.83 13.28
CA VAL A 286 6.74 -10.68 12.35
C VAL A 286 5.79 -11.85 12.54
N PRO A 287 4.53 -11.63 13.00
CA PRO A 287 3.55 -12.71 13.16
C PRO A 287 3.25 -13.38 11.82
N ASP A 288 2.99 -14.67 11.88
CA ASP A 288 2.65 -15.44 10.68
C ASP A 288 1.42 -14.85 9.96
N GLY A 289 1.51 -14.77 8.64
CA GLY A 289 0.50 -14.18 7.79
C GLY A 289 0.55 -12.65 7.65
N LEU A 290 1.28 -11.94 8.50
CA LEU A 290 1.53 -10.51 8.36
C LEU A 290 2.82 -10.24 7.55
N TRP A 291 3.01 -8.99 7.20
CA TRP A 291 4.24 -8.47 6.60
C TRP A 291 4.78 -7.31 7.46
N CYS A 292 6.08 -7.08 7.35
CA CYS A 292 6.74 -5.94 7.96
C CYS A 292 7.61 -5.23 6.93
N TYR A 293 7.35 -3.93 6.74
CA TYR A 293 8.17 -3.01 5.94
C TYR A 293 8.79 -1.95 6.83
N ARG A 294 9.45 -0.98 6.23
CA ARG A 294 9.95 0.22 6.90
C ARG A 294 9.34 1.48 6.30
N VAL A 295 9.13 2.46 7.14
CA VAL A 295 8.84 3.84 6.72
C VAL A 295 10.15 4.55 6.39
N ASP A 296 11.14 4.38 7.23
CA ASP A 296 12.51 4.91 7.16
C ASP A 296 13.47 3.99 7.93
N GLY A 297 14.72 4.43 8.14
CA GLY A 297 15.73 3.68 8.90
C GLY A 297 15.38 3.41 10.36
N ARG A 298 14.45 4.14 10.96
CA ARG A 298 14.05 4.03 12.37
C ARG A 298 12.70 3.36 12.59
N ARG A 299 11.76 3.56 11.66
CA ARG A 299 10.35 3.18 11.84
C ARG A 299 9.99 1.94 11.04
N LEU A 300 9.41 0.98 11.72
CA LEU A 300 8.79 -0.20 11.13
C LEU A 300 7.34 0.08 10.75
N LEU A 301 6.85 -0.62 9.74
CA LEU A 301 5.45 -0.67 9.34
C LEU A 301 5.01 -2.13 9.31
N LEU A 302 4.36 -2.58 10.37
CA LEU A 302 3.83 -3.94 10.49
C LEU A 302 2.36 -3.97 10.08
N GLY A 303 1.96 -4.93 9.25
CA GLY A 303 0.58 -4.97 8.79
C GLY A 303 0.14 -6.22 8.07
N GLY A 304 -1.13 -6.20 7.68
CA GLY A 304 -1.76 -7.17 6.81
C GLY A 304 -2.56 -6.47 5.72
N SER A 305 -2.64 -7.10 4.55
CA SER A 305 -3.35 -6.56 3.39
C SER A 305 -4.40 -7.55 2.87
N LEU A 306 -5.56 -7.05 2.49
CA LEU A 306 -6.62 -7.81 1.84
C LEU A 306 -6.67 -7.45 0.34
N SER A 307 -6.77 -8.46 -0.53
CA SER A 307 -6.97 -8.25 -1.96
C SER A 307 -8.34 -7.62 -2.25
N ASN A 308 -9.33 -7.94 -1.43
CA ASN A 308 -10.70 -7.51 -1.59
C ASN A 308 -11.15 -6.69 -0.37
N GLY A 309 -11.48 -5.43 -0.61
CA GLY A 309 -12.14 -4.52 0.31
C GLY A 309 -13.42 -4.01 -0.33
N GLY A 310 -13.48 -2.72 -0.64
CA GLY A 310 -14.58 -2.10 -1.39
C GLY A 310 -14.77 -2.65 -2.81
N GLY A 311 -13.74 -3.27 -3.40
CA GLY A 311 -13.88 -3.96 -4.69
C GLY A 311 -14.87 -5.13 -4.66
N LEU A 312 -14.99 -5.83 -3.52
CA LEU A 312 -16.03 -6.86 -3.33
C LEU A 312 -17.42 -6.23 -3.33
N TYR A 313 -17.61 -5.12 -2.61
CA TYR A 313 -18.87 -4.39 -2.60
C TYR A 313 -19.23 -3.85 -4.00
N ALA A 314 -18.28 -3.25 -4.71
CA ALA A 314 -18.50 -2.77 -6.07
C ALA A 314 -18.95 -3.90 -7.01
N TRP A 315 -18.25 -5.03 -6.99
CA TRP A 315 -18.61 -6.21 -7.79
C TRP A 315 -20.03 -6.71 -7.48
N LEU A 316 -20.42 -6.74 -6.19
CA LEU A 316 -21.80 -7.14 -5.81
C LEU A 316 -22.83 -6.15 -6.29
N THR A 317 -22.56 -4.84 -6.25
CA THR A 317 -23.50 -3.82 -6.74
C THR A 317 -23.67 -3.83 -8.25
N GLU A 318 -22.70 -4.32 -9.00
CA GLU A 318 -22.79 -4.52 -10.45
C GLU A 318 -23.47 -5.85 -10.81
N THR A 319 -23.37 -6.87 -9.95
CA THR A 319 -23.82 -8.23 -10.24
C THR A 319 -25.22 -8.52 -9.74
N LEU A 320 -25.64 -7.91 -8.64
CA LEU A 320 -26.92 -8.16 -7.98
C LEU A 320 -27.95 -7.05 -8.29
N ALA A 321 -29.21 -7.42 -8.36
CA ALA A 321 -30.31 -6.45 -8.39
C ALA A 321 -30.53 -5.87 -6.99
N LEU A 322 -29.97 -4.69 -6.72
CA LEU A 322 -30.03 -3.99 -5.43
C LEU A 322 -30.90 -2.74 -5.50
N PRO A 323 -31.45 -2.27 -4.37
CA PRO A 323 -32.14 -0.99 -4.28
C PRO A 323 -31.14 0.18 -4.46
N SER A 324 -31.66 1.44 -4.40
CA SER A 324 -30.78 2.61 -4.38
C SER A 324 -29.77 2.51 -3.24
N ARG A 325 -28.63 3.22 -3.40
CA ARG A 325 -27.54 3.21 -2.42
C ARG A 325 -28.02 3.62 -1.03
N GLU A 326 -28.86 4.64 -0.94
CA GLU A 326 -29.40 5.17 0.31
C GLU A 326 -30.30 4.11 0.98
N ARG A 327 -31.18 3.46 0.19
CA ARG A 327 -32.05 2.42 0.72
C ARG A 327 -31.30 1.17 1.14
N LEU A 328 -30.26 0.78 0.39
CA LEU A 328 -29.37 -0.33 0.76
C LEU A 328 -28.66 -0.04 2.08
N GLU A 329 -28.16 1.18 2.26
CA GLU A 329 -27.46 1.59 3.49
C GLU A 329 -28.40 1.53 4.71
N GLU A 330 -29.65 2.02 4.58
CA GLU A 330 -30.68 1.89 5.62
C GLU A 330 -30.96 0.43 6.00
N MET A 331 -31.14 -0.43 4.98
CA MET A 331 -31.39 -1.85 5.20
C MET A 331 -30.19 -2.51 5.91
N LEU A 332 -28.96 -2.23 5.48
CA LEU A 332 -27.75 -2.75 6.11
C LEU A 332 -27.61 -2.30 7.57
N GLN A 333 -27.96 -1.06 7.89
CA GLN A 333 -27.93 -0.56 9.27
C GLN A 333 -28.99 -1.25 10.16
N ALA A 334 -30.15 -1.57 9.59
CA ALA A 334 -31.26 -2.21 10.34
C ALA A 334 -31.02 -3.72 10.59
N MET A 335 -30.11 -4.36 9.85
CA MET A 335 -29.87 -5.80 10.00
C MET A 335 -29.05 -6.08 11.27
N GLU A 336 -29.49 -7.11 12.01
CA GLU A 336 -28.71 -7.65 13.11
C GLU A 336 -27.46 -8.39 12.62
N PRO A 337 -26.37 -8.42 13.42
CA PRO A 337 -25.17 -9.18 13.09
C PRO A 337 -25.50 -10.63 12.74
N ASP A 338 -24.93 -11.14 11.63
CA ASP A 338 -25.00 -12.55 11.23
C ASP A 338 -26.44 -13.09 11.02
N ALA A 339 -27.46 -12.21 10.90
CA ALA A 339 -28.85 -12.63 10.77
C ALA A 339 -29.20 -13.24 9.40
N HIS A 340 -28.33 -13.06 8.41
CA HIS A 340 -28.50 -13.56 7.04
C HIS A 340 -28.25 -15.07 6.90
N GLY A 341 -27.64 -15.74 7.88
CA GLY A 341 -27.37 -17.18 7.88
C GLY A 341 -26.32 -17.65 6.86
N LEU A 342 -25.58 -16.72 6.22
CA LEU A 342 -24.57 -17.04 5.23
C LEU A 342 -23.16 -17.05 5.86
N THR A 343 -22.26 -17.85 5.30
CA THR A 343 -20.82 -17.75 5.55
C THR A 343 -20.11 -17.57 4.22
N MET A 344 -19.23 -16.57 4.14
CA MET A 344 -18.58 -16.19 2.89
C MET A 344 -17.05 -16.18 3.02
N LEU A 345 -16.35 -16.59 1.95
CA LEU A 345 -14.92 -16.33 1.73
C LEU A 345 -14.80 -15.26 0.64
N PRO A 346 -14.08 -14.13 0.87
CA PRO A 346 -14.17 -12.96 -0.01
C PRO A 346 -13.13 -12.94 -1.14
N PHE A 347 -12.59 -14.08 -1.58
CA PHE A 347 -11.38 -14.16 -2.40
C PHE A 347 -11.63 -14.03 -3.91
N LEU A 348 -12.28 -12.95 -4.38
CA LEU A 348 -12.46 -12.70 -5.82
C LEU A 348 -11.11 -12.58 -6.56
N ALA A 349 -10.13 -11.96 -5.91
CA ALA A 349 -8.78 -11.71 -6.45
C ALA A 349 -7.69 -12.50 -5.67
N GLY A 350 -8.02 -13.69 -5.16
CA GLY A 350 -7.11 -14.46 -4.31
C GLY A 350 -6.96 -13.88 -2.90
N GLU A 351 -6.15 -14.53 -2.09
CA GLU A 351 -5.86 -14.11 -0.72
C GLU A 351 -4.44 -13.56 -0.59
N ARG A 352 -4.31 -12.44 0.13
CA ARG A 352 -3.03 -11.93 0.66
C ARG A 352 -2.92 -12.33 2.13
N SER A 353 -3.00 -11.40 3.07
CA SER A 353 -3.00 -11.76 4.50
C SER A 353 -4.32 -12.48 4.88
N LEU A 354 -4.29 -13.58 5.62
CA LEU A 354 -3.16 -14.14 6.36
C LEU A 354 -2.52 -15.34 5.64
N GLY A 355 -3.29 -16.10 4.87
CA GLY A 355 -2.85 -17.38 4.30
C GLY A 355 -2.01 -17.25 3.04
N TRP A 356 -2.01 -16.10 2.38
CA TRP A 356 -1.26 -15.84 1.15
C TRP A 356 -1.58 -16.83 0.02
N ALA A 357 -2.82 -17.30 -0.01
CA ALA A 357 -3.32 -18.27 -0.96
C ALA A 357 -3.82 -17.57 -2.24
N ALA A 358 -2.91 -17.26 -3.16
CA ALA A 358 -3.22 -16.57 -4.41
C ALA A 358 -4.26 -17.33 -5.27
N ALA A 359 -4.32 -18.66 -5.14
CA ALA A 359 -5.28 -19.52 -5.85
C ALA A 359 -6.66 -19.56 -5.19
N ALA A 360 -6.82 -19.07 -3.96
CA ALA A 360 -8.12 -19.05 -3.28
C ALA A 360 -9.16 -18.29 -4.09
N ARG A 361 -10.41 -18.75 -4.02
CA ARG A 361 -11.56 -18.12 -4.72
C ARG A 361 -12.68 -17.85 -3.74
N ALA A 362 -13.56 -16.93 -4.10
CA ALA A 362 -14.74 -16.60 -3.31
C ALA A 362 -15.71 -17.80 -3.23
N ALA A 363 -16.33 -17.95 -2.05
CA ALA A 363 -17.36 -18.94 -1.83
C ALA A 363 -18.45 -18.36 -0.93
N ILE A 364 -19.71 -18.74 -1.17
CA ILE A 364 -20.85 -18.40 -0.34
C ILE A 364 -21.56 -19.70 0.03
N VAL A 365 -21.76 -19.93 1.32
CA VAL A 365 -22.43 -21.12 1.87
C VAL A 365 -23.63 -20.70 2.71
N GLY A 366 -24.70 -21.48 2.67
CA GLY A 366 -25.94 -21.23 3.41
C GLY A 366 -27.07 -20.57 2.59
N LEU A 367 -26.91 -20.44 1.27
CA LEU A 367 -27.97 -19.91 0.40
C LEU A 367 -29.23 -20.76 0.47
N SER A 368 -30.39 -20.12 0.54
CA SER A 368 -31.71 -20.71 0.54
C SER A 368 -32.65 -19.94 -0.38
N LEU A 369 -33.86 -20.45 -0.61
CA LEU A 369 -34.87 -19.73 -1.37
C LEU A 369 -35.33 -18.41 -0.74
N ALA A 370 -35.07 -18.22 0.56
CA ALA A 370 -35.44 -17.00 1.28
C ALA A 370 -34.31 -15.95 1.22
N THR A 371 -33.11 -16.30 0.76
CA THR A 371 -31.96 -15.40 0.71
C THR A 371 -32.22 -14.23 -0.25
N GLN A 372 -32.07 -13.02 0.24
CA GLN A 372 -32.21 -11.79 -0.52
C GLN A 372 -30.85 -11.23 -0.96
N PRO A 373 -30.77 -10.43 -2.05
CA PRO A 373 -29.51 -9.81 -2.46
C PRO A 373 -28.83 -8.99 -1.36
N VAL A 374 -29.58 -8.31 -0.49
CA VAL A 374 -29.04 -7.55 0.64
C VAL A 374 -28.34 -8.44 1.67
N ASP A 375 -28.79 -9.68 1.84
CA ASP A 375 -28.17 -10.66 2.74
C ASP A 375 -26.75 -11.00 2.27
N ILE A 376 -26.58 -11.15 0.95
CA ILE A 376 -25.26 -11.42 0.34
C ILE A 376 -24.34 -10.21 0.51
N VAL A 377 -24.84 -8.99 0.31
CA VAL A 377 -24.05 -7.78 0.54
C VAL A 377 -23.65 -7.68 2.01
N ARG A 378 -24.59 -7.92 2.93
CA ARG A 378 -24.31 -7.88 4.37
C ARG A 378 -23.24 -8.90 4.75
N ALA A 379 -23.35 -10.15 4.30
CA ALA A 379 -22.36 -11.21 4.51
C ALA A 379 -20.97 -10.82 3.96
N ALA A 380 -20.91 -10.14 2.84
CA ALA A 380 -19.68 -9.66 2.25
C ALA A 380 -19.00 -8.58 3.10
N LEU A 381 -19.75 -7.58 3.59
CA LEU A 381 -19.22 -6.55 4.47
C LEU A 381 -18.71 -7.13 5.80
N GLU A 382 -19.47 -8.05 6.39
CA GLU A 382 -19.09 -8.76 7.62
C GLU A 382 -17.86 -9.62 7.43
N THR A 383 -17.75 -10.33 6.30
CA THR A 383 -16.61 -11.19 6.02
C THR A 383 -15.31 -10.41 5.84
N VAL A 384 -15.35 -9.22 5.23
CA VAL A 384 -14.18 -8.32 5.18
C VAL A 384 -13.79 -7.86 6.59
N ALA A 385 -14.79 -7.57 7.45
CA ALA A 385 -14.53 -7.22 8.84
C ALA A 385 -13.94 -8.40 9.63
N TYR A 386 -14.35 -9.66 9.38
CA TYR A 386 -13.71 -10.84 9.98
C TYR A 386 -12.26 -10.99 9.59
N ARG A 387 -11.93 -10.75 8.32
CA ARG A 387 -10.53 -10.77 7.86
C ARG A 387 -9.68 -9.71 8.56
N PHE A 388 -10.22 -8.51 8.76
CA PHE A 388 -9.55 -7.47 9.55
C PHE A 388 -9.46 -7.83 11.03
N SER A 389 -10.46 -8.48 11.61
CA SER A 389 -10.39 -8.96 12.99
C SER A 389 -9.24 -9.95 13.18
N MET A 390 -9.03 -10.86 12.22
CA MET A 390 -7.91 -11.80 12.25
C MET A 390 -6.55 -11.10 12.11
N ILE A 391 -6.44 -10.06 11.27
CA ILE A 391 -5.22 -9.22 11.17
C ILE A 391 -5.00 -8.47 12.49
N HIS A 392 -6.04 -7.88 13.06
CA HIS A 392 -5.99 -7.15 14.33
C HIS A 392 -5.50 -8.03 15.48
N GLU A 393 -5.98 -9.27 15.59
CA GLU A 393 -5.51 -10.24 16.57
C GLU A 393 -3.99 -10.45 16.45
N ARG A 394 -3.47 -10.64 15.23
CA ARG A 394 -2.03 -10.82 14.97
C ARG A 394 -1.20 -9.55 15.24
N LEU A 395 -1.75 -8.38 14.93
CA LEU A 395 -1.10 -7.11 15.24
C LEU A 395 -0.97 -6.92 16.77
N ARG A 396 -2.00 -7.29 17.54
CA ARG A 396 -1.96 -7.23 19.01
C ARG A 396 -0.98 -8.24 19.64
N GLU A 397 -0.67 -9.35 18.98
CA GLU A 397 0.39 -10.26 19.42
C GLU A 397 1.77 -9.57 19.40
N ALA A 398 2.05 -8.79 18.34
CA ALA A 398 3.30 -8.06 18.19
C ALA A 398 3.31 -6.71 18.95
N CYS A 399 2.16 -6.06 19.04
CA CYS A 399 1.96 -4.75 19.68
C CYS A 399 0.82 -4.83 20.71
N PRO A 400 1.05 -5.37 21.92
CA PRO A 400 0.00 -5.54 22.94
C PRO A 400 -0.65 -4.22 23.41
N GLY A 401 0.04 -3.10 23.20
CA GLY A 401 -0.45 -1.74 23.52
C GLY A 401 -1.44 -1.17 22.50
N LEU A 402 -1.72 -1.85 21.38
CA LEU A 402 -2.66 -1.40 20.37
C LEU A 402 -4.07 -1.23 20.95
N ARG A 403 -4.60 0.01 20.91
CA ARG A 403 -5.88 0.38 21.52
C ARG A 403 -6.74 1.31 20.66
N GLU A 404 -6.17 1.93 19.62
CA GLU A 404 -6.87 2.88 18.76
C GLU A 404 -6.76 2.44 17.29
N ILE A 405 -7.87 2.53 16.59
CA ILE A 405 -7.95 2.22 15.16
C ILE A 405 -8.47 3.45 14.43
N VAL A 406 -7.66 4.00 13.53
CA VAL A 406 -8.05 5.11 12.66
C VAL A 406 -8.55 4.54 11.33
N GLY A 407 -9.83 4.73 11.06
CA GLY A 407 -10.47 4.30 9.81
C GLY A 407 -10.17 5.27 8.67
N THR A 408 -9.70 4.75 7.54
CA THR A 408 -9.42 5.51 6.32
C THR A 408 -9.95 4.77 5.08
N GLY A 409 -9.90 5.41 3.92
CA GLY A 409 -10.34 4.83 2.64
C GLY A 409 -11.81 5.10 2.34
N GLY A 410 -12.05 5.46 1.09
CA GLY A 410 -13.36 5.95 0.65
C GLY A 410 -14.49 4.93 0.81
N ALA A 411 -14.22 3.63 0.67
CA ALA A 411 -15.26 2.61 0.78
C ALA A 411 -15.78 2.49 2.23
N LEU A 412 -14.89 2.51 3.23
CA LEU A 412 -15.27 2.45 4.64
C LEU A 412 -15.99 3.73 5.08
N LEU A 413 -15.37 4.88 4.78
CA LEU A 413 -15.86 6.18 5.26
C LEU A 413 -17.17 6.63 4.60
N ALA A 414 -17.51 6.06 3.43
CA ALA A 414 -18.75 6.34 2.72
C ALA A 414 -19.95 5.50 3.19
N SER A 415 -19.75 4.50 4.07
CA SER A 415 -20.81 3.62 4.60
C SER A 415 -20.77 3.60 6.13
N PRO A 416 -21.68 4.32 6.80
CA PRO A 416 -21.89 4.23 8.25
C PRO A 416 -22.19 2.80 8.72
N ALA A 417 -22.99 2.02 7.94
CA ALA A 417 -23.27 0.62 8.23
C ALA A 417 -21.98 -0.20 8.28
N TRP A 418 -21.11 -0.07 7.27
CA TRP A 418 -19.85 -0.83 7.24
C TRP A 418 -18.88 -0.40 8.33
N SER A 419 -18.80 0.89 8.62
CA SER A 419 -17.99 1.41 9.72
C SER A 419 -18.44 0.86 11.08
N GLY A 420 -19.76 0.74 11.31
CA GLY A 420 -20.33 0.10 12.51
C GLY A 420 -20.04 -1.41 12.56
N ILE A 421 -20.29 -2.14 11.45
CA ILE A 421 -19.95 -3.56 11.33
C ILE A 421 -18.46 -3.81 11.67
N MET A 422 -17.59 -2.95 11.15
CA MET A 422 -16.16 -3.06 11.37
C MET A 422 -15.78 -2.85 12.84
N ALA A 423 -16.32 -1.81 13.47
CA ALA A 423 -16.10 -1.54 14.90
C ALA A 423 -16.59 -2.72 15.78
N ASP A 424 -17.80 -3.21 15.52
CA ASP A 424 -18.40 -4.31 16.25
C ASP A 424 -17.62 -5.62 16.04
N ALA A 425 -17.21 -5.94 14.80
CA ALA A 425 -16.45 -7.15 14.51
C ALA A 425 -15.06 -7.13 15.14
N LEU A 426 -14.38 -5.99 15.16
CA LEU A 426 -13.09 -5.80 15.82
C LEU A 426 -13.20 -5.77 17.36
N GLY A 427 -14.38 -5.46 17.90
CA GLY A 427 -14.59 -5.21 19.34
C GLY A 427 -13.81 -4.00 19.86
N THR A 428 -13.50 -3.07 18.97
CA THR A 428 -12.73 -1.84 19.25
C THR A 428 -13.33 -0.70 18.43
N GLY A 429 -13.51 0.46 19.06
CA GLY A 429 -14.03 1.64 18.37
C GLY A 429 -13.13 2.05 17.20
N ILE A 430 -13.74 2.60 16.15
CA ILE A 430 -13.04 3.14 14.98
C ILE A 430 -13.18 4.66 14.99
N THR A 431 -12.05 5.35 14.90
CA THR A 431 -11.97 6.80 14.77
C THR A 431 -11.80 7.16 13.28
N PRO A 432 -12.83 7.66 12.57
CA PRO A 432 -12.70 8.01 11.18
C PRO A 432 -11.72 9.17 10.97
N SER A 433 -10.79 9.01 10.03
CA SER A 433 -9.90 10.10 9.62
C SER A 433 -10.67 11.25 8.97
N ALA A 434 -10.26 12.48 9.24
CA ALA A 434 -10.71 13.66 8.52
C ALA A 434 -9.79 14.02 7.35
N GLU A 435 -8.65 13.37 7.22
CA GLU A 435 -7.64 13.64 6.20
C GLU A 435 -8.04 13.00 4.87
N ALA A 436 -8.25 13.83 3.85
CA ALA A 436 -8.62 13.37 2.51
C ALA A 436 -7.41 12.81 1.73
N GLU A 437 -6.24 13.44 1.87
CA GLU A 437 -5.02 13.17 1.10
C GLU A 437 -3.93 12.55 1.98
N GLY A 438 -4.25 11.41 2.62
CA GLY A 438 -3.38 10.80 3.62
C GLY A 438 -1.98 10.47 3.12
N SER A 439 -1.82 9.91 1.90
CA SER A 439 -0.49 9.58 1.35
C SER A 439 0.35 10.84 1.10
N ALA A 440 -0.23 11.85 0.47
CA ALA A 440 0.45 13.12 0.21
C ALA A 440 0.85 13.82 1.53
N ARG A 441 -0.09 13.88 2.49
CA ARG A 441 0.16 14.44 3.82
C ARG A 441 1.30 13.73 4.54
N GLY A 442 1.29 12.40 4.55
CA GLY A 442 2.32 11.61 5.23
C GLY A 442 3.70 11.78 4.60
N ALA A 443 3.79 11.86 3.28
CA ALA A 443 5.04 12.16 2.60
C ALA A 443 5.58 13.53 3.02
N VAL A 444 4.73 14.55 3.09
CA VAL A 444 5.09 15.90 3.56
C VAL A 444 5.55 15.88 5.01
N LEU A 445 4.88 15.17 5.90
CA LEU A 445 5.27 15.11 7.32
C LEU A 445 6.65 14.46 7.49
N LEU A 446 6.91 13.36 6.78
CA LEU A 446 8.21 12.69 6.78
C LEU A 446 9.31 13.61 6.22
N ALA A 447 9.01 14.34 5.15
CA ALA A 447 9.92 15.35 4.60
C ALA A 447 10.15 16.51 5.59
N SER A 448 9.09 16.99 6.22
CA SER A 448 9.17 18.09 7.20
C SER A 448 10.04 17.72 8.39
N GLU A 449 9.92 16.50 8.90
CA GLU A 449 10.77 16.01 9.99
C GLU A 449 12.22 15.86 9.52
N ALA A 450 12.47 15.26 8.35
CA ALA A 450 13.80 15.06 7.80
C ALA A 450 14.52 16.38 7.49
N LEU A 451 13.79 17.41 7.11
CA LEU A 451 14.30 18.76 6.85
C LEU A 451 14.37 19.64 8.12
N GLY A 452 13.97 19.13 9.29
CA GLY A 452 13.96 19.88 10.55
C GLY A 452 12.89 20.97 10.64
N LEU A 453 11.86 20.92 9.81
CA LEU A 453 10.73 21.86 9.80
C LEU A 453 9.73 21.60 10.94
N ILE A 454 9.66 20.35 11.39
CA ILE A 454 8.94 19.92 12.59
C ILE A 454 9.87 19.05 13.45
N PRO A 455 9.72 19.03 14.79
CA PRO A 455 10.59 18.27 15.67
C PRO A 455 10.33 16.74 15.62
N SER A 456 9.09 16.35 15.35
CA SER A 456 8.65 14.94 15.21
C SER A 456 7.29 14.87 14.51
N LEU A 457 6.89 13.66 14.06
CA LEU A 457 5.59 13.44 13.42
C LEU A 457 4.41 13.73 14.37
N GLU A 458 4.58 13.49 15.68
CA GLU A 458 3.57 13.72 16.71
C GLU A 458 3.27 15.22 16.91
N ALA A 459 4.18 16.11 16.49
CA ALA A 459 3.96 17.57 16.53
C ALA A 459 2.93 18.04 15.47
N ALA A 460 2.48 17.16 14.58
CA ALA A 460 1.51 17.43 13.54
C ALA A 460 0.39 16.38 13.53
N PRO A 461 -0.47 16.36 14.58
CA PRO A 461 -1.54 15.36 14.70
C PRO A 461 -2.51 15.43 13.51
N ALA A 462 -3.03 14.27 13.10
CA ALA A 462 -4.03 14.19 12.05
C ALA A 462 -5.42 14.62 12.57
N GLY A 463 -6.21 15.22 11.68
CA GLY A 463 -7.61 15.48 11.94
C GLY A 463 -8.40 14.16 12.00
N VAL A 464 -9.29 14.06 12.99
CA VAL A 464 -10.16 12.90 13.16
C VAL A 464 -11.60 13.34 13.42
N ARG A 465 -12.55 12.46 13.10
CA ARG A 465 -13.98 12.63 13.39
C ARG A 465 -14.34 11.90 14.70
N PRO A 466 -15.55 12.10 15.26
CA PRO A 466 -16.00 11.35 16.41
C PRO A 466 -15.90 9.84 16.21
N ALA A 467 -15.41 9.14 17.23
CA ALA A 467 -15.24 7.69 17.18
C ALA A 467 -16.59 6.98 17.10
N ILE A 468 -16.63 5.90 16.32
CA ILE A 468 -17.73 4.96 16.22
C ILE A 468 -17.44 3.85 17.25
N PRO A 469 -18.23 3.75 18.34
CA PRO A 469 -17.97 2.75 19.38
C PRO A 469 -18.31 1.35 18.89
N ALA A 470 -17.65 0.34 19.43
CA ALA A 470 -18.05 -1.05 19.28
C ALA A 470 -19.16 -1.40 20.28
N ASP A 471 -20.17 -2.16 19.85
CA ASP A 471 -21.19 -2.75 20.73
C ASP A 471 -20.73 -4.14 21.21
N PRO A 472 -20.57 -4.37 22.53
CA PRO A 472 -20.10 -5.65 23.07
C PRO A 472 -21.04 -6.83 22.76
N ALA A 473 -22.35 -6.63 22.70
CA ALA A 473 -23.31 -7.70 22.41
C ALA A 473 -23.23 -8.10 20.93
N ARG A 474 -23.11 -7.12 20.04
CA ARG A 474 -22.89 -7.36 18.60
C ARG A 474 -21.53 -8.00 18.35
N HIS A 475 -20.49 -7.56 19.05
CA HIS A 475 -19.17 -8.20 18.99
C HIS A 475 -19.22 -9.67 19.35
N ALA A 476 -19.93 -10.07 20.40
CA ALA A 476 -20.07 -11.48 20.79
C ALA A 476 -20.69 -12.34 19.68
N ARG A 477 -21.68 -11.81 18.94
CA ARG A 477 -22.27 -12.48 17.78
C ARG A 477 -21.27 -12.62 16.64
N TYR A 478 -20.52 -11.55 16.32
CA TYR A 478 -19.48 -11.59 15.28
C TYR A 478 -18.34 -12.55 15.61
N ARG A 479 -18.01 -12.73 16.89
CA ARG A 479 -17.03 -13.74 17.32
C ARG A 479 -17.49 -15.15 16.97
N ALA A 480 -18.77 -15.49 17.15
CA ALA A 480 -19.32 -16.78 16.76
C ALA A 480 -19.32 -16.97 15.22
N ALA A 481 -19.69 -15.94 14.48
CA ALA A 481 -19.66 -15.96 13.02
C ALA A 481 -18.23 -16.08 12.46
N LEU A 482 -17.27 -15.39 13.07
CA LEU A 482 -15.84 -15.51 12.73
C LEU A 482 -15.32 -16.95 12.93
N ALA A 483 -15.77 -17.65 13.96
CA ALA A 483 -15.39 -19.05 14.16
C ALA A 483 -15.89 -19.95 12.99
N ARG A 484 -17.12 -19.73 12.50
CA ARG A 484 -17.63 -20.43 11.30
C ARG A 484 -16.86 -20.07 10.05
N HIS A 485 -16.53 -18.78 9.89
CA HIS A 485 -15.69 -18.31 8.77
C HIS A 485 -14.32 -19.01 8.76
N ARG A 486 -13.66 -19.17 9.91
CA ARG A 486 -12.40 -19.93 10.04
C ARG A 486 -12.58 -21.39 9.65
N SER A 487 -13.61 -22.05 10.16
CA SER A 487 -13.90 -23.45 9.80
C SER A 487 -14.14 -23.63 8.30
N LEU A 488 -14.86 -22.72 7.66
CA LEU A 488 -15.06 -22.74 6.20
C LEU A 488 -13.74 -22.51 5.44
N TYR A 489 -12.90 -21.59 5.92
CA TYR A 489 -11.59 -21.34 5.36
C TYR A 489 -10.72 -22.59 5.40
N ASP A 490 -10.61 -23.23 6.57
CA ASP A 490 -9.79 -24.43 6.79
C ASP A 490 -10.28 -25.62 5.95
N LEU A 491 -11.58 -25.67 5.64
CA LEU A 491 -12.16 -26.69 4.79
C LEU A 491 -11.89 -26.46 3.30
N LEU A 492 -12.10 -25.24 2.80
CA LEU A 492 -12.15 -24.99 1.36
C LEU A 492 -10.81 -24.53 0.76
N VAL A 493 -10.05 -23.68 1.45
CA VAL A 493 -8.86 -23.07 0.85
C VAL A 493 -7.77 -24.08 0.53
N PRO A 494 -7.48 -25.11 1.36
CA PRO A 494 -6.51 -26.16 1.01
C PRO A 494 -6.89 -26.91 -0.28
N HIS A 495 -8.18 -27.20 -0.50
CA HIS A 495 -8.65 -27.85 -1.73
C HIS A 495 -8.49 -26.95 -2.96
N MET A 496 -8.87 -25.67 -2.86
CA MET A 496 -8.71 -24.69 -3.95
C MET A 496 -7.26 -24.50 -4.38
N THR A 497 -6.31 -24.66 -3.43
CA THR A 497 -4.88 -24.52 -3.72
C THR A 497 -4.27 -25.82 -4.26
N ALA A 498 -4.78 -26.98 -3.88
CA ALA A 498 -4.31 -28.28 -4.35
C ALA A 498 -4.70 -28.58 -5.81
N GLU A 499 -5.92 -28.19 -6.22
CA GLU A 499 -6.44 -28.47 -7.58
C GLU A 499 -5.69 -27.74 -8.70
N ARG A 500 -4.93 -26.67 -8.40
CA ARG A 500 -4.15 -25.92 -9.38
C ARG A 500 -2.69 -26.35 -9.51
N ARG A 501 -2.25 -27.39 -8.80
CA ARG A 501 -0.96 -28.00 -9.13
C ARG A 501 -1.10 -28.68 -10.49
N PRO A 502 -0.34 -28.24 -11.53
CA PRO A 502 -0.28 -29.02 -12.76
C PRO A 502 0.10 -30.45 -12.37
N GLY A 503 -0.66 -31.41 -12.88
CA GLY A 503 -0.29 -32.82 -12.71
C GLY A 503 1.13 -33.05 -13.22
N PRO A 504 1.78 -34.12 -12.79
CA PRO A 504 3.17 -34.45 -13.10
C PRO A 504 3.45 -34.51 -14.58
#